data_e330072ea6503b7d0b5c60d930c42fd8
#
_entry.id   e330072ea6503b7d0b5c60d930c42fd8
#
_cell.length_a   1.000
_cell.length_b   1.000
_cell.length_c   1.000
_cell.angle_alpha   90.00
_cell.angle_beta   90.00
_cell.angle_gamma   90.00
#
_symmetry.space_group_name_H-M   'P 1'
#
loop_
_entity.id
_entity.type
_entity.pdbx_description
1 polymer ?
#
loop_
_entity_poly.entity_id
_entity_poly.type
_entity_poly.pdbx_seq_one_letter_code
_entity_poly.pdbx_strand_id
1 'polypeptide(L)'
;MFGWFFSPDRELRDLAKKVSAKASEVLPNCSALSGGLVAARLAAEAGGIRDLALMPGSAIQVLGARNALFCHLSNASPPPKHGLVYQYRGVHGSRKERRGKVARVLAAKLAIAARIDYYRGEPDPIFIAKAQETILNARRSP
;
A
#
# COMPACT_ATOMS: atom_id res chain seq x y z
N MET A 1 5.15 18.17 -30.32
CA MET A 1 6.26 18.29 -29.59
C MET A 1 6.22 19.13 -28.35
N PHE A 2 5.38 20.05 -28.27
CA PHE A 2 5.28 20.85 -27.15
C PHE A 2 4.51 20.33 -26.03
N GLY A 3 3.73 19.28 -26.22
CA GLY A 3 2.97 18.65 -25.18
C GLY A 3 3.80 18.21 -24.01
N TRP A 4 5.05 17.90 -24.24
CA TRP A 4 5.88 17.46 -23.16
C TRP A 4 6.48 18.59 -22.34
N PHE A 5 6.29 19.82 -22.77
CA PHE A 5 6.59 20.93 -21.92
C PHE A 5 5.50 21.19 -20.92
N PHE A 6 4.30 20.79 -21.21
CA PHE A 6 3.26 20.79 -20.23
C PHE A 6 3.57 19.80 -19.21
N SER A 7 4.56 19.07 -19.45
CA SER A 7 4.95 17.95 -18.67
C SER A 7 3.75 17.23 -18.12
N PRO A 8 3.27 16.17 -18.82
CA PRO A 8 2.33 15.22 -18.24
C PRO A 8 2.77 14.80 -16.85
N ASP A 9 4.09 14.78 -16.61
CA ASP A 9 4.66 14.49 -15.31
C ASP A 9 4.29 15.53 -14.26
N ARG A 10 4.20 16.80 -14.62
CA ARG A 10 3.83 17.84 -13.68
C ARG A 10 2.36 17.73 -13.31
N GLU A 11 1.49 17.51 -14.31
CA GLU A 11 0.07 17.31 -14.08
C GLU A 11 -0.18 16.05 -13.26
N LEU A 12 0.54 14.98 -13.55
CA LEU A 12 0.44 13.74 -12.79
C LEU A 12 0.89 13.93 -11.35
N ARG A 13 1.96 14.70 -11.12
CA ARG A 13 2.41 14.98 -9.76
C ARG A 13 1.40 15.82 -8.99
N ASP A 14 0.80 16.81 -9.64
CA ASP A 14 -0.22 17.63 -9.00
C ASP A 14 -1.45 16.80 -8.66
N LEU A 15 -1.88 15.93 -9.56
CA LEU A 15 -2.98 15.03 -9.32
C LEU A 15 -2.66 14.06 -8.18
N ALA A 16 -1.44 13.51 -8.18
CA ALA A 16 -1.01 12.59 -7.12
C ALA A 16 -1.02 13.27 -5.75
N LYS A 17 -0.62 14.54 -5.67
CA LYS A 17 -0.69 15.31 -4.43
C LYS A 17 -2.12 15.50 -3.96
N LYS A 18 -3.04 15.80 -4.87
CA LYS A 18 -4.46 15.94 -4.53
C LYS A 18 -5.05 14.64 -4.03
N VAL A 19 -4.76 13.55 -4.72
CA VAL A 19 -5.21 12.21 -4.33
C VAL A 19 -4.65 11.84 -2.96
N SER A 20 -3.36 12.08 -2.75
CA SER A 20 -2.71 11.79 -1.48
C SER A 20 -3.29 12.60 -0.33
N ALA A 21 -3.58 13.88 -0.55
CA ALA A 21 -4.20 14.73 0.45
C ALA A 21 -5.59 14.22 0.83
N LYS A 22 -6.38 13.86 -0.17
CA LYS A 22 -7.73 13.33 0.06
C LYS A 22 -7.68 11.99 0.78
N ALA A 23 -6.76 11.12 0.39
CA ALA A 23 -6.58 9.83 1.05
C ALA A 23 -6.18 10.01 2.52
N SER A 24 -5.37 11.01 2.83
CA SER A 24 -4.98 11.29 4.22
C SER A 24 -6.16 11.72 5.09
N GLU A 25 -7.18 12.32 4.49
CA GLU A 25 -8.42 12.66 5.21
C GLU A 25 -9.31 11.45 5.43
N VAL A 26 -9.43 10.59 4.40
CA VAL A 26 -10.39 9.49 4.38
C VAL A 26 -9.78 8.21 4.97
N LEU A 27 -8.49 8.01 4.75
CA LEU A 27 -7.74 6.84 5.20
C LEU A 27 -6.51 7.29 6.00
N PRO A 28 -6.71 7.95 7.16
CA PRO A 28 -5.58 8.52 7.86
C PRO A 28 -4.56 7.50 8.35
N ASN A 29 -4.99 6.34 8.83
CA ASN A 29 -4.06 5.34 9.34
C ASN A 29 -3.34 4.62 8.21
N CYS A 30 -4.05 4.21 7.16
CA CYS A 30 -3.41 3.61 5.99
C CYS A 30 -2.42 4.58 5.36
N SER A 31 -2.80 5.84 5.22
CA SER A 31 -1.94 6.86 4.62
C SER A 31 -0.68 7.10 5.45
N ALA A 32 -0.78 7.05 6.78
CA ALA A 32 0.37 7.19 7.65
C ALA A 32 1.38 6.06 7.47
N LEU A 33 0.91 4.86 7.14
CA LEU A 33 1.79 3.69 6.98
C LEU A 33 2.36 3.56 5.57
N SER A 34 1.57 3.83 4.55
CA SER A 34 1.96 3.56 3.16
C SER A 34 2.11 4.81 2.29
N GLY A 35 1.69 5.97 2.80
CA GLY A 35 1.52 7.16 2.00
C GLY A 35 0.12 7.19 1.39
N GLY A 36 -0.37 8.42 1.15
CA GLY A 36 -1.74 8.61 0.69
C GLY A 36 -2.01 8.03 -0.68
N LEU A 37 -1.06 8.12 -1.59
CA LEU A 37 -1.25 7.61 -2.94
C LEU A 37 -1.40 6.09 -2.97
N VAL A 38 -0.54 5.38 -2.25
CA VAL A 38 -0.63 3.91 -2.16
C VAL A 38 -1.92 3.50 -1.47
N ALA A 39 -2.30 4.19 -0.38
CA ALA A 39 -3.56 3.92 0.32
C ALA A 39 -4.76 4.09 -0.61
N ALA A 40 -4.79 5.16 -1.41
CA ALA A 40 -5.87 5.40 -2.36
C ALA A 40 -5.93 4.30 -3.43
N ARG A 41 -4.78 3.88 -3.94
CA ARG A 41 -4.72 2.82 -4.96
C ARG A 41 -5.16 1.48 -4.41
N LEU A 42 -4.80 1.17 -3.16
CA LEU A 42 -5.26 -0.04 -2.50
C LEU A 42 -6.79 -0.04 -2.36
N ALA A 43 -7.36 1.07 -1.90
CA ALA A 43 -8.80 1.18 -1.76
C ALA A 43 -9.52 1.04 -3.11
N ALA A 44 -9.00 1.69 -4.15
CA ALA A 44 -9.57 1.60 -5.49
C ALA A 44 -9.52 0.17 -6.04
N GLU A 45 -8.39 -0.50 -5.87
CA GLU A 45 -8.21 -1.87 -6.37
C GLU A 45 -9.07 -2.87 -5.59
N ALA A 46 -9.29 -2.61 -4.31
CA ALA A 46 -10.14 -3.46 -3.46
C ALA A 46 -11.63 -3.29 -3.77
N GLY A 47 -12.01 -2.19 -4.40
CA GLY A 47 -13.42 -1.89 -4.69
C GLY A 47 -14.04 -0.89 -3.73
N GLY A 48 -13.25 -0.32 -2.83
CA GLY A 48 -13.70 0.69 -1.88
C GLY A 48 -13.06 0.50 -0.51
N ILE A 49 -13.30 1.45 0.38
CA ILE A 49 -12.72 1.45 1.73
C ILE A 49 -13.27 0.28 2.56
N ARG A 50 -14.57 0.01 2.43
CA ARG A 50 -15.20 -1.10 3.14
C ARG A 50 -14.60 -2.43 2.70
N ASP A 51 -14.44 -2.62 1.39
CA ASP A 51 -13.88 -3.86 0.85
C ASP A 51 -12.45 -4.05 1.31
N LEU A 52 -11.66 -2.96 1.32
CA LEU A 52 -10.29 -3.00 1.83
C LEU A 52 -10.26 -3.40 3.30
N ALA A 53 -11.19 -2.87 4.11
CA ALA A 53 -11.27 -3.17 5.54
C ALA A 53 -11.63 -4.63 5.81
N LEU A 54 -12.29 -5.29 4.86
CA LEU A 54 -12.68 -6.70 5.01
C LEU A 54 -11.59 -7.67 4.54
N MET A 55 -10.54 -7.17 3.90
CA MET A 55 -9.48 -8.02 3.37
C MET A 55 -8.47 -8.43 4.43
N PRO A 56 -8.02 -9.69 4.42
CA PRO A 56 -6.90 -10.10 5.26
C PRO A 56 -5.58 -9.54 4.71
N GLY A 57 -4.57 -9.46 5.57
CA GLY A 57 -3.27 -8.94 5.17
C GLY A 57 -2.66 -9.69 3.99
N SER A 58 -2.86 -11.01 3.92
CA SER A 58 -2.34 -11.80 2.80
C SER A 58 -2.92 -11.38 1.46
N ALA A 59 -4.18 -10.98 1.42
CA ALA A 59 -4.82 -10.49 0.21
C ALA A 59 -4.32 -9.09 -0.14
N ILE A 60 -4.16 -8.23 0.87
CA ILE A 60 -3.63 -6.88 0.65
C ILE A 60 -2.20 -6.93 0.12
N GLN A 61 -1.39 -7.88 0.58
CA GLN A 61 -0.01 -8.01 0.15
C GLN A 61 0.12 -8.17 -1.37
N VAL A 62 -0.80 -8.90 -1.99
CA VAL A 62 -0.76 -9.18 -3.43
C VAL A 62 -1.78 -8.37 -4.22
N LEU A 63 -2.50 -7.45 -3.56
CA LEU A 63 -3.49 -6.63 -4.22
C LEU A 63 -2.81 -5.81 -5.34
N GLY A 64 -3.38 -5.82 -6.52
CA GLY A 64 -2.79 -5.17 -7.68
C GLY A 64 -1.83 -6.03 -8.48
N ALA A 65 -1.54 -7.27 -8.02
CA ALA A 65 -0.68 -8.20 -8.72
C ALA A 65 -1.50 -9.24 -9.51
N ARG A 66 -2.61 -8.80 -10.08
CA ARG A 66 -3.57 -9.71 -10.73
C ARG A 66 -2.95 -10.62 -11.78
N ASN A 67 -2.12 -10.07 -12.66
CA ASN A 67 -1.51 -10.85 -13.72
C ASN A 67 -0.54 -11.89 -13.17
N ALA A 68 0.27 -11.51 -12.20
CA ALA A 68 1.23 -12.42 -11.58
C ALA A 68 0.51 -13.55 -10.84
N LEU A 69 -0.60 -13.22 -10.15
CA LEU A 69 -1.40 -14.22 -9.45
C LEU A 69 -2.06 -15.18 -10.43
N PHE A 70 -2.60 -14.65 -11.54
CA PHE A 70 -3.22 -15.47 -12.57
C PHE A 70 -2.21 -16.43 -13.18
N CYS A 71 -0.98 -15.98 -13.47
CA CYS A 71 0.07 -16.85 -13.97
C CYS A 71 0.43 -17.96 -12.99
N HIS A 72 0.47 -17.64 -11.68
CA HIS A 72 0.74 -18.64 -10.65
C HIS A 72 -0.35 -19.74 -10.67
N LEU A 73 -1.62 -19.34 -10.74
CA LEU A 73 -2.73 -20.28 -10.73
C LEU A 73 -2.82 -21.10 -12.03
N SER A 74 -2.48 -20.49 -13.16
CA SER A 74 -2.63 -21.13 -14.47
C SER A 74 -1.41 -21.93 -14.92
N ASN A 75 -0.20 -21.43 -14.66
CA ASN A 75 1.03 -21.95 -15.23
C ASN A 75 2.03 -22.46 -14.20
N ALA A 76 1.61 -22.58 -12.95
CA ALA A 76 2.48 -23.00 -11.84
C ALA A 76 3.71 -22.09 -11.65
N SER A 77 3.61 -20.84 -12.10
CA SER A 77 4.65 -19.84 -11.82
C SER A 77 4.69 -19.56 -10.31
N PRO A 78 5.81 -19.03 -9.77
CA PRO A 78 5.87 -18.70 -8.35
C PRO A 78 4.77 -17.71 -7.99
N PRO A 79 4.17 -17.79 -6.78
CA PRO A 79 3.17 -16.82 -6.35
C PRO A 79 3.79 -15.43 -6.21
N PRO A 80 3.02 -14.36 -6.45
CA PRO A 80 3.54 -13.01 -6.28
C PRO A 80 3.85 -12.75 -4.81
N LYS A 81 4.99 -12.08 -4.56
CA LYS A 81 5.41 -11.74 -3.19
C LYS A 81 4.75 -10.46 -2.71
N HIS A 82 4.37 -9.59 -3.62
CA HIS A 82 3.77 -8.29 -3.31
C HIS A 82 3.08 -7.72 -4.55
N GLY A 83 2.11 -6.84 -4.33
CA GLY A 83 1.41 -6.12 -5.39
C GLY A 83 1.65 -4.62 -5.26
N LEU A 84 0.57 -3.85 -5.06
CA LEU A 84 0.67 -2.39 -4.92
C LEU A 84 1.53 -1.97 -3.74
N VAL A 85 1.63 -2.79 -2.69
CA VAL A 85 2.47 -2.48 -1.53
C VAL A 85 3.94 -2.33 -1.91
N TYR A 86 4.36 -2.88 -3.04
CA TYR A 86 5.73 -2.70 -3.53
C TYR A 86 6.04 -1.23 -3.81
N GLN A 87 5.03 -0.44 -4.14
CA GLN A 87 5.20 0.99 -4.41
C GLN A 87 5.54 1.78 -3.15
N TYR A 88 5.28 1.21 -1.98
CA TYR A 88 5.72 1.84 -0.75
C TYR A 88 7.24 1.82 -0.67
N ARG A 89 7.81 3.00 -0.43
CA ARG A 89 9.25 3.19 -0.42
C ARG A 89 9.97 2.25 0.54
N GLY A 90 9.35 1.92 1.66
CA GLY A 90 9.92 0.99 2.62
C GLY A 90 10.09 -0.42 2.08
N VAL A 91 9.26 -0.82 1.12
CA VAL A 91 9.38 -2.14 0.49
C VAL A 91 10.44 -2.13 -0.60
N HIS A 92 10.25 -1.30 -1.65
CA HIS A 92 11.19 -1.32 -2.79
C HIS A 92 12.57 -0.76 -2.43
N GLY A 93 12.67 0.05 -1.39
CA GLY A 93 13.94 0.55 -0.88
C GLY A 93 14.66 -0.42 0.05
N SER A 94 14.02 -1.54 0.42
CA SER A 94 14.65 -2.57 1.25
C SER A 94 15.53 -3.48 0.40
N ARG A 95 16.44 -4.22 1.05
CA ARG A 95 17.21 -5.24 0.37
C ARG A 95 16.28 -6.23 -0.29
N LYS A 96 16.67 -6.71 -1.47
CA LYS A 96 15.85 -7.61 -2.27
C LYS A 96 15.36 -8.82 -1.48
N GLU A 97 16.23 -9.39 -0.63
CA GLU A 97 15.90 -10.56 0.16
C GLU A 97 14.85 -10.30 1.23
N ARG A 98 14.67 -9.03 1.60
CA ARG A 98 13.74 -8.64 2.67
C ARG A 98 12.45 -8.05 2.18
N ARG A 99 12.36 -7.74 0.89
CA ARG A 99 11.16 -7.07 0.33
C ARG A 99 9.89 -7.84 0.60
N GLY A 100 9.93 -9.17 0.46
CA GLY A 100 8.77 -10.01 0.75
C GLY A 100 8.35 -9.94 2.21
N LYS A 101 9.33 -9.96 3.14
CA LYS A 101 9.06 -9.86 4.57
C LYS A 101 8.48 -8.50 4.93
N VAL A 102 9.07 -7.43 4.42
CA VAL A 102 8.59 -6.08 4.69
C VAL A 102 7.19 -5.88 4.12
N ALA A 103 6.95 -6.37 2.90
CA ALA A 103 5.63 -6.30 2.28
C ALA A 103 4.58 -7.05 3.10
N ARG A 104 4.92 -8.20 3.64
CA ARG A 104 4.01 -8.98 4.48
C ARG A 104 3.66 -8.24 5.76
N VAL A 105 4.67 -7.68 6.42
CA VAL A 105 4.46 -6.92 7.66
C VAL A 105 3.63 -5.68 7.39
N LEU A 106 3.97 -4.94 6.33
CA LEU A 106 3.21 -3.74 5.95
C LEU A 106 1.76 -4.09 5.65
N ALA A 107 1.52 -5.13 4.86
CA ALA A 107 0.16 -5.54 4.51
C ALA A 107 -0.66 -5.95 5.73
N ALA A 108 -0.05 -6.64 6.69
CA ALA A 108 -0.72 -7.01 7.93
C ALA A 108 -1.14 -5.76 8.73
N LYS A 109 -0.27 -4.77 8.79
CA LYS A 109 -0.58 -3.52 9.48
C LYS A 109 -1.60 -2.68 8.72
N LEU A 110 -1.53 -2.69 7.39
CA LEU A 110 -2.53 -2.01 6.57
C LEU A 110 -3.93 -2.62 6.73
N ALA A 111 -4.03 -3.93 6.92
CA ALA A 111 -5.30 -4.58 7.18
C ALA A 111 -5.95 -4.03 8.46
N ILE A 112 -5.16 -3.85 9.51
CA ILE A 112 -5.65 -3.27 10.77
C ILE A 112 -5.97 -1.79 10.57
N ALA A 113 -5.08 -1.06 9.90
CA ALA A 113 -5.28 0.37 9.62
C ALA A 113 -6.55 0.63 8.83
N ALA A 114 -6.84 -0.19 7.83
CA ALA A 114 -8.04 -0.06 7.02
C ALA A 114 -9.31 -0.24 7.85
N ARG A 115 -9.28 -1.17 8.80
CA ARG A 115 -10.41 -1.38 9.71
C ARG A 115 -10.61 -0.17 10.62
N ILE A 116 -9.53 0.38 11.15
CA ILE A 116 -9.63 1.59 11.98
C ILE A 116 -10.18 2.74 11.14
N ASP A 117 -9.69 2.92 9.93
CA ASP A 117 -10.15 3.99 9.05
C ASP A 117 -11.62 3.86 8.69
N TYR A 118 -12.07 2.63 8.41
CA TYR A 118 -13.46 2.41 8.02
C TYR A 118 -14.42 2.55 9.20
N TYR A 119 -14.07 1.96 10.36
CA TYR A 119 -15.00 1.91 11.49
C TYR A 119 -14.92 3.14 12.40
N ARG A 120 -13.77 3.77 12.52
CA ARG A 120 -13.61 4.98 13.36
C ARG A 120 -13.33 6.24 12.55
N GLY A 121 -12.57 6.13 11.48
CA GLY A 121 -12.27 7.26 10.60
C GLY A 121 -11.30 8.28 11.16
N GLU A 122 -10.67 8.00 12.29
CA GLU A 122 -9.75 8.92 12.95
C GLU A 122 -8.36 8.31 13.07
N PRO A 123 -7.30 9.13 13.01
CA PRO A 123 -5.95 8.59 13.20
C PRO A 123 -5.78 8.05 14.62
N ASP A 124 -5.07 6.94 14.72
CA ASP A 124 -4.71 6.32 15.98
C ASP A 124 -3.18 6.41 16.13
N PRO A 125 -2.68 7.47 16.81
CA PRO A 125 -1.23 7.70 16.87
C PRO A 125 -0.46 6.55 17.52
N ILE A 126 -1.05 5.91 18.52
CA ILE A 126 -0.38 4.79 19.20
C ILE A 126 -0.22 3.62 18.27
N PHE A 127 -1.29 3.25 17.56
CA PHE A 127 -1.23 2.18 16.57
C PHE A 127 -0.23 2.50 15.45
N ILE A 128 -0.29 3.73 14.92
CA ILE A 128 0.59 4.16 13.83
C ILE A 128 2.05 4.05 14.25
N ALA A 129 2.40 4.55 15.44
CA ALA A 129 3.77 4.51 15.93
C ALA A 129 4.28 3.07 16.08
N LYS A 130 3.48 2.19 16.66
CA LYS A 130 3.86 0.78 16.84
C LYS A 130 3.97 0.06 15.50
N ALA A 131 3.06 0.33 14.58
CA ALA A 131 3.10 -0.29 13.26
C ALA A 131 4.34 0.17 12.47
N GLN A 132 4.65 1.45 12.51
CA GLN A 132 5.85 1.98 11.85
C GLN A 132 7.12 1.37 12.43
N GLU A 133 7.18 1.20 13.74
CA GLU A 133 8.31 0.53 14.40
C GLU A 133 8.45 -0.92 13.94
N THR A 134 7.36 -1.64 13.88
CA THR A 134 7.36 -3.04 13.42
C THR A 134 7.84 -3.15 11.97
N ILE A 135 7.38 -2.26 11.11
CA ILE A 135 7.81 -2.22 9.71
C ILE A 135 9.31 -1.91 9.62
N LEU A 136 9.77 -0.93 10.38
CA LEU A 136 11.17 -0.56 10.40
C LEU A 136 12.05 -1.72 10.88
N ASN A 137 11.61 -2.43 11.90
CA ASN A 137 12.34 -3.59 12.41
C ASN A 137 12.40 -4.70 11.37
N ALA A 138 11.34 -4.90 10.58
CA ALA A 138 11.35 -5.87 9.50
C ALA A 138 12.38 -5.52 8.41
N ARG A 139 12.61 -4.23 8.18
CA ARG A 139 13.62 -3.77 7.22
C ARG A 139 15.04 -4.01 7.72
N ARG A 140 15.23 -3.95 9.03
CA ARG A 140 16.56 -4.06 9.66
C ARG A 140 16.94 -5.48 10.06
N SER A 141 15.96 -6.34 10.33
CA SER A 141 16.26 -7.67 10.82
C SER A 141 16.94 -8.54 9.76
N PRO A 142 17.92 -9.36 10.18
CA PRO A 142 18.62 -10.25 9.26
C PRO A 142 17.71 -11.28 8.63
#